data_2e64db4e34763be734c895db4196cee9
#
_entry.id   2e64db4e34763be734c895db4196cee9
#
_cell.length_a   1.000
_cell.length_b   1.000
_cell.length_c   1.000
_cell.angle_alpha   90.00
_cell.angle_beta   90.00
_cell.angle_gamma   90.00
#
_symmetry.space_group_name_H-M   'P 1'
#
loop_
_entity.id
_entity.type
_entity.pdbx_description
1 polymer ?
#
loop_
_entity_poly.entity_id
_entity_poly.type
_entity_poly.pdbx_seq_one_letter_code
_entity_poly.pdbx_strand_id
1 'polypeptide(L)'
;FIAAVTGSTVLWKPSPKAPLCALAVQRLCNRVLEEAGYPGVFALFTTDRVELAERMVRDERLPLISFTGSVPVGRHVAEVVGHRLGRSLLELSGNNAVIVDETADLDLATRAIVFGAVGTAGQRCTSTRRLIVHESQYELLVPRLLSAYAQVKIGDPLEPDMLMGPLIDGEA
;
A
#
# COMPACT_ATOMS: atom_id res chain seq x y z
N PHE A 1 -0.65 14.03 0.83
CA PHE A 1 0.02 15.33 1.05
C PHE A 1 0.26 16.12 -0.24
N ILE A 2 0.57 15.46 -1.37
CA ILE A 2 0.86 16.15 -2.65
C ILE A 2 -0.27 17.10 -3.06
N ALA A 3 -1.53 16.68 -2.96
CA ALA A 3 -2.68 17.50 -3.29
C ALA A 3 -2.73 18.81 -2.46
N ALA A 4 -2.43 18.74 -1.16
CA ALA A 4 -2.39 19.91 -0.29
C ALA A 4 -1.26 20.88 -0.66
N VAL A 5 -0.06 20.36 -1.01
CA VAL A 5 1.07 21.18 -1.46
C VAL A 5 0.74 21.93 -2.76
N THR A 6 -0.13 21.37 -3.60
CA THR A 6 -0.60 21.99 -4.84
C THR A 6 -1.88 22.84 -4.68
N GLY A 7 -2.28 23.12 -3.43
CA GLY A 7 -3.41 24.01 -3.12
C GLY A 7 -4.79 23.35 -3.12
N SER A 8 -4.86 22.02 -3.09
CA SER A 8 -6.14 21.30 -3.04
C SER A 8 -6.45 20.83 -1.62
N THR A 9 -7.74 20.83 -1.24
CA THR A 9 -8.20 20.12 -0.05
C THR A 9 -8.32 18.63 -0.31
N VAL A 10 -8.27 17.83 0.76
CA VAL A 10 -8.30 16.38 0.67
C VAL A 10 -9.39 15.82 1.58
N LEU A 11 -10.32 15.06 1.00
CA LEU A 11 -11.21 14.18 1.75
C LEU A 11 -10.63 12.75 1.69
N TRP A 12 -10.17 12.25 2.82
CA TRP A 12 -9.55 10.93 2.90
C TRP A 12 -10.50 9.88 3.47
N LYS A 13 -10.74 8.83 2.70
CA LYS A 13 -11.42 7.61 3.17
C LYS A 13 -10.37 6.49 3.28
N PRO A 14 -9.93 6.15 4.48
CA PRO A 14 -8.99 5.05 4.69
C PRO A 14 -9.65 3.68 4.53
N SER A 15 -8.81 2.63 4.54
CA SER A 15 -9.31 1.27 4.68
C SER A 15 -10.04 1.09 6.02
N PRO A 16 -11.19 0.40 6.05
CA PRO A 16 -11.89 0.08 7.30
C PRO A 16 -11.08 -0.87 8.20
N LYS A 17 -10.07 -1.56 7.66
CA LYS A 17 -9.19 -2.47 8.42
C LYS A 17 -8.17 -1.74 9.29
N ALA A 18 -7.88 -0.45 9.05
CA ALA A 18 -6.90 0.34 9.80
C ALA A 18 -7.40 1.74 10.19
N PRO A 19 -8.57 1.89 10.83
CA PRO A 19 -9.18 3.20 11.11
C PRO A 19 -8.41 4.01 12.16
N LEU A 20 -7.80 3.36 13.16
CA LEU A 20 -7.10 4.06 14.25
C LEU A 20 -5.84 4.78 13.77
N CYS A 21 -5.07 4.17 12.87
CA CYS A 21 -3.91 4.83 12.26
C CYS A 21 -4.33 6.07 11.46
N ALA A 22 -5.43 5.98 10.71
CA ALA A 22 -5.97 7.10 9.96
C ALA A 22 -6.41 8.25 10.87
N LEU A 23 -7.09 7.95 11.97
CA LEU A 23 -7.48 8.95 12.97
C LEU A 23 -6.26 9.63 13.61
N ALA A 24 -5.22 8.87 13.95
CA ALA A 24 -4.00 9.42 14.52
C ALA A 24 -3.30 10.37 13.54
N VAL A 25 -3.13 9.95 12.29
CA VAL A 25 -2.54 10.78 11.23
C VAL A 25 -3.36 12.05 10.99
N GLN A 26 -4.69 11.93 10.90
CA GLN A 26 -5.58 13.08 10.70
C GLN A 26 -5.45 14.11 11.84
N ARG A 27 -5.40 13.64 13.10
CA ARG A 27 -5.22 14.53 14.28
C ARG A 27 -3.89 15.26 14.23
N LEU A 28 -2.80 14.57 13.85
CA LEU A 28 -1.48 15.20 13.72
C LEU A 28 -1.50 16.27 12.63
N CYS A 29 -2.05 15.96 11.46
CA CYS A 29 -2.16 16.90 10.35
C CYS A 29 -2.98 18.14 10.72
N ASN A 30 -4.16 17.94 11.34
CA ASN A 30 -5.02 19.03 11.72
C ASN A 30 -4.37 19.95 12.74
N ARG A 31 -3.69 19.40 13.76
CA ARG A 31 -2.96 20.22 14.75
C ARG A 31 -1.93 21.13 14.08
N VAL A 32 -1.08 20.57 13.20
CA VAL A 32 -0.04 21.34 12.51
C VAL A 32 -0.65 22.42 11.60
N LEU A 33 -1.73 22.10 10.90
CA LEU A 33 -2.39 23.04 10.00
C LEU A 33 -3.16 24.14 10.75
N GLU A 34 -3.79 23.82 11.87
CA GLU A 34 -4.46 24.80 12.73
C GLU A 34 -3.46 25.78 13.33
N GLU A 35 -2.31 25.30 13.86
CA GLU A 35 -1.21 26.13 14.35
C GLU A 35 -0.65 27.05 13.25
N ALA A 36 -0.65 26.61 12.00
CA ALA A 36 -0.20 27.38 10.83
C ALA A 36 -1.29 28.31 10.24
N GLY A 37 -2.52 28.29 10.76
CA GLY A 37 -3.63 29.11 10.26
C GLY A 37 -4.37 28.56 9.05
N TYR A 38 -4.21 27.27 8.73
CA TYR A 38 -4.84 26.60 7.58
C TYR A 38 -5.77 25.44 8.01
N PRO A 39 -6.85 25.68 8.78
CA PRO A 39 -7.78 24.62 9.17
C PRO A 39 -8.54 24.07 7.99
N GLY A 40 -8.95 22.79 8.05
CA GLY A 40 -9.86 22.18 7.10
C GLY A 40 -9.24 21.73 5.76
N VAL A 41 -7.91 21.75 5.62
CA VAL A 41 -7.23 21.25 4.41
C VAL A 41 -7.40 19.74 4.26
N PHE A 42 -7.34 19.00 5.37
CA PHE A 42 -7.61 17.57 5.40
C PHE A 42 -8.87 17.25 6.17
N ALA A 43 -9.75 16.46 5.57
CA ALA A 43 -10.93 15.89 6.20
C ALA A 43 -10.86 14.36 6.13
N LEU A 44 -11.33 13.69 7.18
CA LEU A 44 -11.36 12.23 7.27
C LEU A 44 -12.81 11.75 7.25
N PHE A 45 -13.06 10.73 6.45
CA PHE A 45 -14.32 10.01 6.38
C PHE A 45 -14.09 8.52 6.58
N THR A 46 -14.47 7.98 7.72
CA THR A 46 -14.31 6.55 8.04
C THR A 46 -15.64 5.82 7.90
N THR A 47 -15.64 4.71 7.19
CA THR A 47 -16.81 3.83 7.07
C THR A 47 -16.38 2.43 6.62
N ASP A 48 -17.11 1.43 7.08
CA ASP A 48 -17.11 0.05 6.59
C ASP A 48 -18.25 -0.22 5.60
N ARG A 49 -19.17 0.75 5.44
CA ARG A 49 -20.35 0.62 4.57
C ARG A 49 -20.00 0.97 3.13
N VAL A 50 -20.19 -0.01 2.25
CA VAL A 50 -19.91 0.12 0.81
C VAL A 50 -20.74 1.23 0.17
N GLU A 51 -22.02 1.38 0.57
CA GLU A 51 -22.95 2.38 0.00
C GLU A 51 -22.45 3.82 0.25
N LEU A 52 -21.81 4.06 1.40
CA LEU A 52 -21.27 5.38 1.71
C LEU A 52 -19.99 5.66 0.94
N ALA A 53 -19.14 4.65 0.77
CA ALA A 53 -17.95 4.77 -0.09
C ALA A 53 -18.36 5.02 -1.56
N GLU A 54 -19.37 4.33 -2.03
CA GLU A 54 -19.93 4.51 -3.39
C GLU A 54 -20.49 5.93 -3.60
N ARG A 55 -21.20 6.48 -2.61
CA ARG A 55 -21.66 7.87 -2.66
C ARG A 55 -20.52 8.85 -2.79
N MET A 56 -19.38 8.62 -2.08
CA MET A 56 -18.19 9.46 -2.22
C MET A 56 -17.62 9.40 -3.64
N VAL A 57 -17.54 8.22 -4.25
CA VAL A 57 -17.03 8.07 -5.63
C VAL A 57 -17.93 8.74 -6.66
N ARG A 58 -19.24 8.71 -6.44
CA ARG A 58 -20.26 9.35 -7.33
C ARG A 58 -20.37 10.85 -7.16
N ASP A 59 -19.86 11.42 -6.09
CA ASP A 59 -20.05 12.84 -5.78
C ASP A 59 -19.27 13.74 -6.76
N GLU A 60 -19.99 14.52 -7.54
CA GLU A 60 -19.43 15.41 -8.56
C GLU A 60 -18.59 16.56 -7.97
N ARG A 61 -18.78 16.88 -6.68
CA ARG A 61 -17.97 17.87 -5.96
C ARG A 61 -16.52 17.42 -5.76
N LEU A 62 -16.24 16.12 -5.96
CA LEU A 62 -14.91 15.54 -5.89
C LEU A 62 -14.36 15.33 -7.31
N PRO A 63 -13.70 16.32 -7.90
CA PRO A 63 -13.28 16.27 -9.31
C PRO A 63 -12.20 15.22 -9.59
N LEU A 64 -11.43 14.83 -8.57
CA LEU A 64 -10.40 13.81 -8.65
C LEU A 64 -10.61 12.77 -7.55
N ILE A 65 -10.68 11.50 -7.93
CA ILE A 65 -10.62 10.36 -7.01
C ILE A 65 -9.26 9.68 -7.18
N SER A 66 -8.46 9.71 -6.11
CA SER A 66 -7.24 8.89 -6.00
C SER A 66 -7.59 7.62 -5.23
N PHE A 67 -7.48 6.47 -5.89
CA PHE A 67 -7.86 5.17 -5.31
C PHE A 67 -6.67 4.22 -5.32
N THR A 68 -6.44 3.58 -4.18
CA THR A 68 -5.49 2.47 -4.03
C THR A 68 -6.23 1.24 -3.54
N GLY A 69 -6.13 0.12 -4.26
CA GLY A 69 -6.79 -1.11 -3.87
C GLY A 69 -6.75 -2.21 -4.92
N SER A 70 -7.77 -3.10 -4.91
CA SER A 70 -7.84 -4.21 -5.84
C SER A 70 -8.21 -3.77 -7.26
N VAL A 71 -7.79 -4.54 -8.26
CA VAL A 71 -8.11 -4.29 -9.68
C VAL A 71 -9.62 -4.25 -9.94
N PRO A 72 -10.45 -5.18 -9.42
CA PRO A 72 -11.90 -5.11 -9.64
C PRO A 72 -12.53 -3.81 -9.12
N VAL A 73 -12.17 -3.39 -7.90
CA VAL A 73 -12.69 -2.13 -7.34
C VAL A 73 -12.15 -0.92 -8.10
N GLY A 74 -10.89 -0.92 -8.51
CA GLY A 74 -10.31 0.15 -9.30
C GLY A 74 -11.00 0.31 -10.66
N ARG A 75 -11.36 -0.76 -11.34
CA ARG A 75 -12.16 -0.72 -12.57
C ARG A 75 -13.53 -0.07 -12.34
N HIS A 76 -14.21 -0.47 -11.27
CA HIS A 76 -15.49 0.12 -10.90
C HIS A 76 -15.35 1.62 -10.61
N VAL A 77 -14.33 2.04 -9.86
CA VAL A 77 -14.06 3.46 -9.60
C VAL A 77 -13.82 4.21 -10.90
N ALA A 78 -13.01 3.66 -11.82
CA ALA A 78 -12.76 4.28 -13.12
C ALA A 78 -14.03 4.49 -13.93
N GLU A 79 -14.91 3.46 -13.97
CA GLU A 79 -16.19 3.49 -14.66
C GLU A 79 -17.11 4.59 -14.10
N VAL A 80 -17.32 4.58 -12.78
CA VAL A 80 -18.20 5.55 -12.10
C VAL A 80 -17.69 6.99 -12.27
N VAL A 81 -16.39 7.21 -12.09
CA VAL A 81 -15.78 8.54 -12.21
C VAL A 81 -15.78 9.00 -13.67
N GLY A 82 -15.49 8.10 -14.62
CA GLY A 82 -15.55 8.40 -16.05
C GLY A 82 -16.96 8.77 -16.52
N HIS A 83 -17.98 8.06 -16.03
CA HIS A 83 -19.38 8.35 -16.37
C HIS A 83 -19.77 9.80 -16.03
N ARG A 84 -19.26 10.36 -14.94
CA ARG A 84 -19.51 11.77 -14.54
C ARG A 84 -18.47 12.76 -15.05
N LEU A 85 -17.60 12.34 -15.99
CA LEU A 85 -16.49 13.14 -16.56
C LEU A 85 -15.48 13.64 -15.52
N GLY A 86 -15.35 12.95 -14.39
CA GLY A 86 -14.34 13.20 -13.38
C GLY A 86 -12.98 12.59 -13.76
N ARG A 87 -11.98 12.80 -12.92
CA ARG A 87 -10.64 12.22 -13.08
C ARG A 87 -10.37 11.17 -12.01
N SER A 88 -9.71 10.09 -12.38
CA SER A 88 -9.26 9.06 -11.44
C SER A 88 -7.75 8.84 -11.57
N LEU A 89 -7.10 8.65 -10.43
CA LEU A 89 -5.74 8.16 -10.29
C LEU A 89 -5.83 6.81 -9.59
N LEU A 90 -5.37 5.75 -10.24
CA LEU A 90 -5.57 4.38 -9.77
C LEU A 90 -4.23 3.71 -9.50
N GLU A 91 -4.01 3.32 -8.26
CA GLU A 91 -2.91 2.47 -7.82
C GLU A 91 -3.48 1.10 -7.45
N LEU A 92 -3.16 0.09 -8.23
CA LEU A 92 -3.81 -1.22 -8.15
C LEU A 92 -2.81 -2.32 -7.81
N SER A 93 -3.32 -3.48 -7.42
CA SER A 93 -2.52 -4.65 -7.10
C SER A 93 -1.81 -5.22 -8.34
N GLY A 94 -0.69 -5.89 -8.10
CA GLY A 94 0.10 -6.58 -9.10
C GLY A 94 0.55 -7.97 -8.64
N ASN A 95 1.19 -8.71 -9.54
CA ASN A 95 1.84 -9.98 -9.27
C ASN A 95 3.32 -9.86 -9.63
N ASN A 96 4.05 -9.09 -8.80
CA ASN A 96 5.39 -8.62 -9.10
C ASN A 96 6.41 -9.76 -9.15
N ALA A 97 7.34 -9.66 -10.10
CA ALA A 97 8.41 -10.62 -10.27
C ALA A 97 9.78 -9.96 -10.14
N VAL A 98 10.74 -10.71 -9.63
CA VAL A 98 12.17 -10.42 -9.75
C VAL A 98 12.76 -11.40 -10.75
N ILE A 99 13.51 -10.90 -11.73
CA ILE A 99 14.22 -11.69 -12.73
C ILE A 99 15.69 -11.72 -12.32
N VAL A 100 16.22 -12.92 -12.15
CA VAL A 100 17.62 -13.18 -11.80
C VAL A 100 18.25 -13.87 -12.97
N ASP A 101 19.03 -13.16 -13.77
CA ASP A 101 19.74 -13.68 -14.93
C ASP A 101 21.10 -14.29 -14.54
N GLU A 102 21.83 -14.78 -15.51
CA GLU A 102 23.13 -15.42 -15.33
C GLU A 102 24.23 -14.48 -14.79
N THR A 103 24.06 -13.16 -14.95
CA THR A 103 25.02 -12.12 -14.54
C THR A 103 24.65 -11.45 -13.23
N ALA A 104 23.54 -11.84 -12.62
CA ALA A 104 23.03 -11.19 -11.43
C ALA A 104 23.98 -11.29 -10.22
N ASP A 105 24.14 -10.19 -9.48
CA ASP A 105 24.76 -10.19 -8.17
C ASP A 105 23.82 -10.88 -7.16
N LEU A 106 24.17 -12.11 -6.78
CA LEU A 106 23.33 -12.93 -5.90
C LEU A 106 23.25 -12.37 -4.45
N ASP A 107 24.24 -11.63 -3.99
CA ASP A 107 24.20 -11.04 -2.65
C ASP A 107 23.22 -9.86 -2.61
N LEU A 108 23.23 -9.05 -3.64
CA LEU A 108 22.22 -7.98 -3.82
C LEU A 108 20.83 -8.57 -4.06
N ALA A 109 20.72 -9.53 -4.98
CA ALA A 109 19.45 -10.19 -5.32
C ALA A 109 18.80 -10.84 -4.09
N THR A 110 19.56 -11.60 -3.28
CA THR A 110 19.05 -12.25 -2.05
C THR A 110 18.44 -11.22 -1.11
N ARG A 111 19.15 -10.14 -0.82
CA ARG A 111 18.66 -9.08 0.09
C ARG A 111 17.40 -8.38 -0.46
N ALA A 112 17.41 -8.04 -1.74
CA ALA A 112 16.29 -7.38 -2.40
C ALA A 112 15.04 -8.28 -2.43
N ILE A 113 15.19 -9.57 -2.74
CA ILE A 113 14.10 -10.55 -2.77
C ILE A 113 13.49 -10.72 -1.38
N VAL A 114 14.32 -10.96 -0.36
CA VAL A 114 13.83 -11.14 1.02
C VAL A 114 13.11 -9.88 1.51
N PHE A 115 13.72 -8.71 1.35
CA PHE A 115 13.08 -7.44 1.72
C PHE A 115 11.76 -7.20 0.98
N GLY A 116 11.74 -7.46 -0.32
CA GLY A 116 10.54 -7.30 -1.15
C GLY A 116 9.42 -8.28 -0.82
N ALA A 117 9.77 -9.49 -0.35
CA ALA A 117 8.79 -10.52 -0.04
C ALA A 117 8.25 -10.43 1.40
N VAL A 118 9.12 -10.21 2.41
CA VAL A 118 8.71 -10.23 3.82
C VAL A 118 8.32 -8.86 4.36
N GLY A 119 8.72 -7.79 3.69
CA GLY A 119 8.41 -6.44 4.12
C GLY A 119 6.90 -6.24 4.30
N THR A 120 6.47 -5.74 5.47
CA THR A 120 5.05 -5.58 5.85
C THR A 120 4.26 -6.90 5.73
N ALA A 121 4.90 -8.04 6.08
CA ALA A 121 4.34 -9.38 5.97
C ALA A 121 3.81 -9.72 4.55
N GLY A 122 4.46 -9.21 3.50
CA GLY A 122 4.04 -9.41 2.10
C GLY A 122 2.79 -8.65 1.66
N GLN A 123 2.29 -7.72 2.49
CA GLN A 123 1.02 -7.01 2.27
C GLN A 123 1.22 -5.65 1.55
N ARG A 124 2.06 -5.62 0.51
CA ARG A 124 2.24 -4.42 -0.34
C ARG A 124 1.84 -4.71 -1.78
N CYS A 125 1.40 -3.68 -2.50
CA CYS A 125 1.24 -3.74 -3.96
C CYS A 125 2.56 -4.09 -4.67
N THR A 126 3.70 -3.77 -4.06
CA THR A 126 5.06 -4.02 -4.57
C THR A 126 5.72 -5.29 -4.01
N SER A 127 5.03 -6.10 -3.19
CA SER A 127 5.61 -7.34 -2.66
C SER A 127 6.08 -8.27 -3.77
N THR A 128 7.28 -8.81 -3.62
CA THR A 128 7.81 -9.83 -4.54
C THR A 128 7.00 -11.12 -4.37
N ARG A 129 6.38 -11.58 -5.44
CA ARG A 129 5.52 -12.77 -5.44
C ARG A 129 6.07 -13.90 -6.29
N ARG A 130 6.90 -13.58 -7.28
CA ARG A 130 7.49 -14.54 -8.19
C ARG A 130 8.96 -14.27 -8.39
N LEU A 131 9.74 -15.36 -8.51
CA LEU A 131 11.12 -15.31 -8.93
C LEU A 131 11.24 -16.05 -10.26
N ILE A 132 11.85 -15.40 -11.24
CA ILE A 132 12.20 -15.99 -12.54
C ILE A 132 13.72 -16.04 -12.55
N VAL A 133 14.25 -17.23 -12.37
CA VAL A 133 15.68 -17.44 -12.13
C VAL A 133 16.29 -18.19 -13.28
N HIS A 134 17.42 -17.68 -13.80
CA HIS A 134 18.21 -18.40 -14.81
C HIS A 134 18.69 -19.74 -14.24
N GLU A 135 18.71 -20.78 -15.05
CA GLU A 135 19.04 -22.15 -14.64
C GLU A 135 20.37 -22.23 -13.89
N SER A 136 21.40 -21.54 -14.36
CA SER A 136 22.73 -21.52 -13.72
C SER A 136 22.76 -20.90 -12.32
N GLN A 137 21.79 -20.08 -11.99
CA GLN A 137 21.72 -19.37 -10.69
C GLN A 137 20.81 -20.06 -9.69
N TYR A 138 19.97 -20.99 -10.13
CA TYR A 138 18.93 -21.59 -9.28
C TYR A 138 19.53 -22.30 -8.05
N GLU A 139 20.48 -23.21 -8.25
CA GLU A 139 21.11 -23.99 -7.18
C GLU A 139 21.99 -23.14 -6.25
N LEU A 140 22.40 -21.95 -6.68
CA LEU A 140 23.17 -21.00 -5.88
C LEU A 140 22.25 -20.08 -5.05
N LEU A 141 21.12 -19.66 -5.63
CA LEU A 141 20.22 -18.68 -5.04
C LEU A 141 19.30 -19.30 -3.96
N VAL A 142 18.73 -20.49 -4.24
CA VAL A 142 17.73 -21.11 -3.36
C VAL A 142 18.26 -21.37 -1.94
N PRO A 143 19.45 -21.94 -1.74
CA PRO A 143 20.00 -22.09 -0.38
C PRO A 143 20.22 -20.78 0.36
N ARG A 144 20.62 -19.71 -0.35
CA ARG A 144 20.79 -18.37 0.22
C ARG A 144 19.45 -17.79 0.71
N LEU A 145 18.40 -17.95 -0.09
CA LEU A 145 17.05 -17.52 0.29
C LEU A 145 16.54 -18.30 1.50
N LEU A 146 16.68 -19.62 1.52
CA LEU A 146 16.28 -20.45 2.66
C LEU A 146 16.99 -20.04 3.94
N SER A 147 18.31 -19.79 3.87
CA SER A 147 19.09 -19.29 5.01
C SER A 147 18.63 -17.92 5.48
N ALA A 148 18.32 -17.02 4.56
CA ALA A 148 17.84 -15.68 4.88
C ALA A 148 16.42 -15.71 5.50
N TYR A 149 15.51 -16.52 4.94
CA TYR A 149 14.15 -16.68 5.50
C TYR A 149 14.16 -17.32 6.90
N ALA A 150 15.08 -18.23 7.18
CA ALA A 150 15.23 -18.83 8.51
C ALA A 150 15.61 -17.82 9.60
N GLN A 151 16.14 -16.66 9.23
CA GLN A 151 16.51 -15.57 10.15
C GLN A 151 15.38 -14.56 10.37
N VAL A 152 14.27 -14.65 9.65
CA VAL A 152 13.15 -13.72 9.78
C VAL A 152 12.43 -13.99 11.10
N LYS A 153 12.55 -13.05 12.02
CA LYS A 153 11.83 -13.09 13.31
C LYS A 153 10.42 -12.55 13.11
N ILE A 154 9.43 -13.37 13.47
CA ILE A 154 8.00 -13.05 13.39
C ILE A 154 7.44 -12.92 14.80
N GLY A 155 6.77 -11.83 15.11
CA GLY A 155 6.22 -11.61 16.45
C GLY A 155 5.50 -10.27 16.59
N ASP A 156 5.35 -9.82 17.85
CA ASP A 156 4.77 -8.52 18.15
C ASP A 156 5.64 -7.40 17.54
N PRO A 157 5.09 -6.55 16.66
CA PRO A 157 5.86 -5.49 16.01
C PRO A 157 6.35 -4.39 16.97
N LEU A 158 5.88 -4.38 18.22
CA LEU A 158 6.34 -3.46 19.26
C LEU A 158 7.56 -4.00 20.02
N GLU A 159 7.86 -5.29 19.87
CA GLU A 159 9.05 -5.89 20.48
C GLU A 159 10.30 -5.55 19.64
N PRO A 160 11.44 -5.25 20.30
CA PRO A 160 12.71 -5.03 19.62
C PRO A 160 13.09 -6.25 18.76
N ASP A 161 13.75 -6.00 17.63
CA ASP A 161 14.27 -7.00 16.70
C ASP A 161 13.24 -7.86 15.97
N MET A 162 11.94 -7.58 16.05
CA MET A 162 10.93 -8.23 15.22
C MET A 162 10.96 -7.64 13.82
N LEU A 163 11.16 -8.50 12.83
CA LEU A 163 11.22 -8.10 11.42
C LEU A 163 9.84 -8.10 10.75
N MET A 164 8.99 -9.01 11.16
CA MET A 164 7.67 -9.20 10.56
C MET A 164 6.59 -9.30 11.64
N GLY A 165 5.60 -8.43 11.57
CA GLY A 165 4.41 -8.45 12.41
C GLY A 165 3.31 -9.36 11.87
N PRO A 166 2.10 -9.31 12.46
CA PRO A 166 0.96 -10.10 12.02
C PRO A 166 0.40 -9.62 10.67
N LEU A 167 -0.36 -10.49 10.03
CA LEU A 167 -1.27 -10.11 8.95
C LEU A 167 -2.40 -9.24 9.49
N ILE A 168 -3.00 -8.41 8.63
CA ILE A 168 -4.08 -7.49 9.02
C ILE A 168 -5.34 -8.23 9.47
N ASP A 169 -5.60 -9.40 8.90
CA ASP A 169 -6.72 -10.29 9.24
C ASP A 169 -6.47 -11.73 8.72
N GLY A 170 -7.45 -12.60 8.91
CA GLY A 170 -7.37 -14.01 8.49
C GLY A 170 -7.57 -14.27 7.00
N GLU A 171 -7.89 -13.24 6.20
CA GLU A 171 -8.03 -13.34 4.74
C GLU A 171 -6.75 -12.94 4.00
N ALA A 172 -5.81 -12.30 4.69
CA ALA A 172 -4.59 -11.74 4.11
C ALA A 172 -3.48 -12.77 3.85
#